data_dbc792996bd6f6770fd7fc27b3091c40
#
_entry.id   dbc792996bd6f6770fd7fc27b3091c40
#
_cell.length_a   1.000
_cell.length_b   1.000
_cell.length_c   1.000
_cell.angle_alpha   90.00
_cell.angle_beta   90.00
_cell.angle_gamma   90.00
#
_symmetry.space_group_name_H-M   'P 1'
#
loop_
_entity.id
_entity.type
_entity.pdbx_description
1 polymer ?
#
loop_
_entity_poly.entity_id
_entity_poly.type
_entity_poly.pdbx_seq_one_letter_code
_entity_poly.pdbx_strand_id
1 'polypeptide(L)'
;MSTVDISLLPPPDVIEPLNYETLLSTIQQRIIELTPENERAAVRATLALESEPLTMLTQAYAYRALLTRQRVNDAARAVMLAYATGTDLDNLVAAFNVQRLVIRPADPTTIPPTPAVMESDSDLRKRAPQAFEGLSVAGPTAAYEFFARSADGRVADAKATSPSPACVTVCILSREGNGTADTGLIDIVDQALSGDDVRPVADRLTVQTAEIVNYEIVATVYCKPGPEIEPIAQAALQQLQDYINTRHRIGLSVWRSSIDAALTVEGVVHVDLD
;
A
#
# COMPACT_ATOMS: atom_id res chain seq x y z
N MET A 1 11.16 -14.35 -10.93
CA MET A 1 11.94 -13.08 -10.91
C MET A 1 11.57 -12.32 -9.65
N SER A 2 12.50 -11.63 -8.98
CA SER A 2 12.11 -10.75 -7.88
C SER A 2 11.39 -9.54 -8.47
N THR A 3 10.11 -9.40 -8.23
CA THR A 3 9.35 -8.20 -8.57
C THR A 3 9.88 -7.05 -7.73
N VAL A 4 10.18 -5.93 -8.37
CA VAL A 4 10.56 -4.70 -7.66
C VAL A 4 9.35 -4.24 -6.83
N ASP A 5 9.55 -4.03 -5.54
CA ASP A 5 8.53 -3.42 -4.70
C ASP A 5 8.46 -1.93 -5.01
N ILE A 6 7.49 -1.56 -5.83
CA ILE A 6 7.31 -0.16 -6.26
C ILE A 6 6.94 0.78 -5.11
N SER A 7 6.45 0.27 -3.97
CA SER A 7 6.13 1.09 -2.80
C SER A 7 7.38 1.58 -2.06
N LEU A 8 8.53 0.95 -2.29
CA LEU A 8 9.82 1.33 -1.71
C LEU A 8 10.63 2.29 -2.59
N LEU A 9 10.11 2.66 -3.77
CA LEU A 9 10.76 3.63 -4.63
C LEU A 9 10.73 5.03 -4.00
N PRO A 10 11.83 5.81 -4.09
CA PRO A 10 11.82 7.19 -3.63
C PRO A 10 10.81 8.02 -4.41
N PRO A 11 10.28 9.09 -3.81
CA PRO A 11 9.39 10.00 -4.54
C PRO A 11 10.12 10.59 -5.75
N PRO A 12 9.45 10.71 -6.91
CA PRO A 12 10.07 11.26 -8.11
C PRO A 12 10.27 12.78 -7.98
N ASP A 13 11.26 13.30 -8.73
CA ASP A 13 11.65 14.72 -8.70
C ASP A 13 10.51 15.69 -9.08
N VAL A 14 9.48 15.21 -9.75
CA VAL A 14 8.30 16.04 -10.10
C VAL A 14 7.49 16.48 -8.86
N ILE A 15 7.67 15.78 -7.73
CA ILE A 15 7.02 16.13 -6.47
C ILE A 15 7.86 17.16 -5.74
N GLU A 16 7.43 18.42 -5.80
CA GLU A 16 8.11 19.54 -5.16
C GLU A 16 7.85 19.58 -3.65
N PRO A 17 8.89 19.84 -2.82
CA PRO A 17 8.67 20.13 -1.41
C PRO A 17 7.90 21.45 -1.26
N LEU A 18 6.87 21.44 -0.42
CA LEU A 18 6.03 22.60 -0.19
C LEU A 18 6.48 23.33 1.07
N ASN A 19 6.91 24.56 0.92
CA ASN A 19 7.28 25.44 2.03
C ASN A 19 6.67 26.81 1.82
N TYR A 20 5.74 27.19 2.70
CA TYR A 20 5.03 28.46 2.64
C TYR A 20 5.98 29.67 2.77
N GLU A 21 6.91 29.63 3.73
CA GLU A 21 7.84 30.75 4.00
C GLU A 21 8.77 30.99 2.80
N THR A 22 9.22 29.93 2.16
CA THR A 22 10.02 30.07 0.93
C THR A 22 9.24 30.69 -0.21
N LEU A 23 7.97 30.30 -0.37
CA LEU A 23 7.09 30.86 -1.39
C LEU A 23 6.81 32.35 -1.09
N LEU A 24 6.48 32.69 0.16
CA LEU A 24 6.22 34.05 0.57
C LEU A 24 7.44 34.95 0.35
N SER A 25 8.62 34.52 0.82
CA SER A 25 9.86 35.29 0.65
C SER A 25 10.22 35.51 -0.82
N THR A 26 10.01 34.45 -1.67
CA THR A 26 10.24 34.57 -3.12
C THR A 26 9.30 35.60 -3.77
N ILE A 27 8.03 35.60 -3.38
CA ILE A 27 7.03 36.56 -3.91
C ILE A 27 7.38 37.98 -3.46
N GLN A 28 7.69 38.20 -2.18
CA GLN A 28 8.08 39.50 -1.64
C GLN A 28 9.37 40.01 -2.29
N GLN A 29 10.36 39.17 -2.46
CA GLN A 29 11.61 39.53 -3.14
C GLN A 29 11.32 39.94 -4.59
N ARG A 30 10.44 39.22 -5.30
CA ARG A 30 10.06 39.58 -6.67
C ARG A 30 9.36 40.92 -6.77
N ILE A 31 8.52 41.29 -5.80
CA ILE A 31 7.89 42.61 -5.73
C ILE A 31 8.95 43.70 -5.57
N ILE A 32 9.92 43.50 -4.66
CA ILE A 32 11.01 44.42 -4.44
C ILE A 32 11.85 44.62 -5.70
N GLU A 33 12.16 43.54 -6.43
CA GLU A 33 12.92 43.61 -7.70
C GLU A 33 12.19 44.38 -8.80
N LEU A 34 10.87 44.24 -8.89
CA LEU A 34 10.03 44.95 -9.85
C LEU A 34 9.81 46.40 -9.50
N THR A 35 10.08 46.80 -8.24
CA THR A 35 9.94 48.18 -7.77
C THR A 35 11.13 49.04 -8.22
N PRO A 36 10.91 50.31 -8.64
CA PRO A 36 11.98 51.27 -8.94
C PRO A 36 12.99 51.38 -7.79
N GLU A 37 14.29 51.51 -8.13
CA GLU A 37 15.37 51.42 -7.16
C GLU A 37 15.23 52.40 -5.98
N ASN A 38 14.80 53.62 -6.23
CA ASN A 38 14.57 54.65 -5.24
C ASN A 38 13.43 54.35 -4.24
N GLU A 39 12.54 53.40 -4.56
CA GLU A 39 11.37 53.03 -3.74
C GLU A 39 11.55 51.66 -3.03
N ARG A 40 12.54 50.87 -3.40
CA ARG A 40 12.76 49.50 -2.88
C ARG A 40 12.88 49.45 -1.35
N ALA A 41 13.53 50.45 -0.76
CA ALA A 41 13.70 50.53 0.70
C ALA A 41 12.35 50.69 1.42
N ALA A 42 11.48 51.57 0.88
CA ALA A 42 10.15 51.82 1.44
C ALA A 42 9.25 50.56 1.30
N VAL A 43 9.24 49.95 0.12
CA VAL A 43 8.47 48.70 -0.11
C VAL A 43 8.95 47.56 0.79
N ARG A 44 10.26 47.40 1.01
CA ARG A 44 10.81 46.41 1.95
C ARG A 44 10.32 46.66 3.39
N ALA A 45 10.30 47.93 3.83
CA ALA A 45 9.80 48.28 5.15
C ALA A 45 8.30 47.97 5.28
N THR A 46 7.50 48.28 4.26
CA THR A 46 6.07 47.94 4.20
C THR A 46 5.84 46.44 4.30
N LEU A 47 6.56 45.63 3.51
CA LEU A 47 6.43 44.17 3.51
C LEU A 47 6.87 43.50 4.83
N ALA A 48 7.60 44.19 5.69
CA ALA A 48 7.98 43.74 7.03
C ALA A 48 6.85 43.88 8.06
N LEU A 49 5.79 44.65 7.73
CA LEU A 49 4.65 44.88 8.62
C LEU A 49 3.50 43.96 8.25
N GLU A 50 3.10 43.05 9.15
CA GLU A 50 2.03 42.07 8.91
C GLU A 50 0.65 42.70 8.67
N SER A 51 0.40 43.90 9.26
CA SER A 51 -0.88 44.62 9.13
C SER A 51 -1.05 45.37 7.82
N GLU A 52 -0.02 45.45 7.00
CA GLU A 52 -0.06 46.20 5.75
C GLU A 52 -0.82 45.45 4.66
N PRO A 53 -1.72 46.08 3.91
CA PRO A 53 -2.50 45.42 2.86
C PRO A 53 -1.65 44.72 1.80
N LEU A 54 -0.48 45.27 1.44
CA LEU A 54 0.44 44.66 0.50
C LEU A 54 1.00 43.34 1.05
N THR A 55 1.36 43.28 2.33
CA THR A 55 1.84 42.07 3.00
C THR A 55 0.74 41.01 3.06
N MET A 56 -0.49 41.42 3.46
CA MET A 56 -1.64 40.52 3.47
C MET A 56 -1.94 39.91 2.08
N LEU A 57 -1.82 40.75 1.03
CA LEU A 57 -2.01 40.27 -0.35
C LEU A 57 -0.93 39.25 -0.75
N THR A 58 0.35 39.51 -0.41
CA THR A 58 1.43 38.54 -0.70
C THR A 58 1.26 37.23 0.06
N GLN A 59 0.81 37.28 1.31
CA GLN A 59 0.50 36.08 2.11
C GLN A 59 -0.65 35.26 1.49
N ALA A 60 -1.75 35.94 1.10
CA ALA A 60 -2.86 35.29 0.42
C ALA A 60 -2.45 34.64 -0.91
N TYR A 61 -1.58 35.33 -1.68
CA TYR A 61 -1.06 34.80 -2.93
C TYR A 61 -0.10 33.63 -2.71
N ALA A 62 0.79 33.71 -1.70
CA ALA A 62 1.69 32.61 -1.34
C ALA A 62 0.91 31.36 -0.91
N TYR A 63 -0.15 31.52 -0.12
CA TYR A 63 -1.03 30.43 0.27
C TYR A 63 -1.73 29.79 -0.93
N ARG A 64 -2.26 30.62 -1.85
CA ARG A 64 -2.86 30.10 -3.09
C ARG A 64 -1.84 29.39 -3.98
N ALA A 65 -0.63 29.89 -4.07
CA ALA A 65 0.46 29.25 -4.81
C ALA A 65 0.83 27.89 -4.19
N LEU A 66 0.86 27.80 -2.84
CA LEU A 66 1.06 26.56 -2.10
C LEU A 66 -0.03 25.53 -2.45
N LEU A 67 -1.31 25.91 -2.37
CA LEU A 67 -2.43 25.01 -2.70
C LEU A 67 -2.39 24.55 -4.16
N THR A 68 -1.99 25.42 -5.09
CA THR A 68 -1.86 25.06 -6.50
C THR A 68 -0.75 24.03 -6.70
N ARG A 69 0.41 24.22 -6.08
CA ARG A 69 1.53 23.24 -6.12
C ARG A 69 1.15 21.93 -5.44
N GLN A 70 0.45 21.99 -4.30
CA GLN A 70 -0.11 20.78 -3.67
C GLN A 70 -1.00 20.01 -4.65
N ARG A 71 -1.90 20.70 -5.34
CA ARG A 71 -2.78 20.06 -6.33
C ARG A 71 -2.00 19.43 -7.49
N VAL A 72 -0.92 20.04 -7.94
CA VAL A 72 -0.04 19.48 -8.96
C VAL A 72 0.68 18.23 -8.44
N ASN A 73 1.20 18.28 -7.21
CA ASN A 73 1.82 17.12 -6.57
C ASN A 73 0.83 15.95 -6.41
N ASP A 74 -0.40 16.25 -6.00
CA ASP A 74 -1.44 15.23 -5.83
C ASP A 74 -1.84 14.63 -7.19
N ALA A 75 -1.96 15.46 -8.22
CA ALA A 75 -2.22 14.99 -9.58
C ALA A 75 -1.07 14.12 -10.13
N ALA A 76 0.18 14.48 -9.83
CA ALA A 76 1.33 13.66 -10.19
C ALA A 76 1.32 12.29 -9.47
N ARG A 77 0.98 12.27 -8.18
CA ARG A 77 0.84 11.02 -7.41
C ARG A 77 -0.30 10.15 -7.92
N ALA A 78 -1.41 10.75 -8.29
CA ALA A 78 -2.61 10.05 -8.77
C ALA A 78 -2.38 9.22 -10.04
N VAL A 79 -1.39 9.59 -10.88
CA VAL A 79 -1.04 8.86 -12.11
C VAL A 79 0.14 7.88 -11.95
N MET A 80 0.65 7.71 -10.73
CA MET A 80 1.76 6.80 -10.44
C MET A 80 1.27 5.59 -9.66
N LEU A 81 1.49 4.39 -10.17
CA LEU A 81 1.05 3.15 -9.53
C LEU A 81 1.55 3.01 -8.07
N ALA A 82 2.75 3.54 -7.76
CA ALA A 82 3.31 3.52 -6.41
C ALA A 82 2.52 4.36 -5.38
N TYR A 83 1.88 5.45 -5.83
CA TYR A 83 1.30 6.46 -4.94
C TYR A 83 -0.21 6.63 -5.09
N ALA A 84 -0.80 6.20 -6.21
CA ALA A 84 -2.24 6.32 -6.46
C ALA A 84 -3.04 5.53 -5.42
N THR A 85 -4.19 6.06 -5.03
CA THR A 85 -5.08 5.46 -4.03
C THR A 85 -6.53 5.51 -4.49
N GLY A 86 -7.38 4.64 -3.94
CA GLY A 86 -8.81 4.62 -4.22
C GLY A 86 -9.12 4.54 -5.71
N THR A 87 -10.00 5.41 -6.20
CA THR A 87 -10.46 5.42 -7.60
C THR A 87 -9.38 5.78 -8.62
N ASP A 88 -8.35 6.55 -8.22
CA ASP A 88 -7.21 6.86 -9.10
C ASP A 88 -6.41 5.58 -9.38
N LEU A 89 -6.18 4.77 -8.34
CA LEU A 89 -5.55 3.46 -8.49
C LEU A 89 -6.40 2.52 -9.34
N ASP A 90 -7.72 2.48 -9.13
CA ASP A 90 -8.64 1.64 -9.90
C ASP A 90 -8.58 1.96 -11.40
N ASN A 91 -8.52 3.26 -11.75
CA ASN A 91 -8.36 3.70 -13.14
C ASN A 91 -7.01 3.31 -13.74
N LEU A 92 -5.93 3.39 -12.96
CA LEU A 92 -4.60 2.99 -13.43
C LEU A 92 -4.52 1.49 -13.71
N VAL A 93 -5.04 0.66 -12.80
CA VAL A 93 -4.93 -0.80 -12.94
C VAL A 93 -5.88 -1.35 -14.02
N ALA A 94 -6.93 -0.62 -14.38
CA ALA A 94 -7.79 -0.97 -15.51
C ALA A 94 -7.01 -1.05 -16.84
N ALA A 95 -5.93 -0.28 -16.99
CA ALA A 95 -5.04 -0.38 -18.14
C ALA A 95 -4.31 -1.73 -18.24
N PHE A 96 -4.18 -2.47 -17.15
CA PHE A 96 -3.64 -3.83 -17.08
C PHE A 96 -4.73 -4.90 -17.13
N ASN A 97 -5.99 -4.52 -17.42
CA ASN A 97 -7.16 -5.40 -17.35
C ASN A 97 -7.37 -6.02 -15.94
N VAL A 98 -7.04 -5.27 -14.91
CA VAL A 98 -7.19 -5.65 -13.50
C VAL A 98 -8.28 -4.79 -12.87
N GLN A 99 -9.17 -5.41 -12.09
CA GLN A 99 -10.21 -4.73 -11.33
C GLN A 99 -10.04 -5.04 -9.85
N ARG A 100 -10.46 -4.09 -9.00
CA ARG A 100 -10.51 -4.29 -7.55
C ARG A 100 -11.51 -5.39 -7.20
N LEU A 101 -11.07 -6.37 -6.45
CA LEU A 101 -11.90 -7.51 -6.06
C LEU A 101 -12.80 -7.16 -4.88
N VAL A 102 -13.98 -7.77 -4.86
CA VAL A 102 -14.88 -7.75 -3.71
C VAL A 102 -14.48 -8.92 -2.81
N ILE A 103 -14.04 -8.63 -1.57
CA ILE A 103 -13.70 -9.67 -0.57
C ILE A 103 -14.99 -10.19 0.07
N ARG A 104 -15.88 -9.27 0.47
CA ARG A 104 -17.18 -9.59 1.03
C ARG A 104 -18.22 -8.65 0.43
N PRO A 105 -19.31 -9.18 -0.15
CA PRO A 105 -20.37 -8.35 -0.69
C PRO A 105 -21.07 -7.55 0.42
N ALA A 106 -21.72 -6.46 0.04
CA ALA A 106 -22.56 -5.70 0.96
C ALA A 106 -23.74 -6.56 1.46
N ASP A 107 -24.06 -6.43 2.73
CA ASP A 107 -25.25 -7.08 3.32
C ASP A 107 -26.26 -6.00 3.73
N PRO A 108 -27.33 -5.81 2.94
CA PRO A 108 -28.38 -4.85 3.24
C PRO A 108 -29.35 -5.34 4.34
N THR A 109 -29.24 -6.60 4.77
CA THR A 109 -30.16 -7.21 5.77
C THR A 109 -29.76 -6.91 7.21
N THR A 110 -28.50 -6.48 7.44
CA THR A 110 -28.01 -6.07 8.75
C THR A 110 -28.47 -4.66 9.12
N ILE A 111 -28.54 -4.36 10.43
CA ILE A 111 -28.89 -3.03 10.95
C ILE A 111 -27.76 -2.50 11.84
N PRO A 112 -26.99 -1.46 11.40
CA PRO A 112 -27.04 -0.82 10.08
C PRO A 112 -26.56 -1.74 8.96
N PRO A 113 -26.93 -1.48 7.69
CA PRO A 113 -26.45 -2.26 6.55
C PRO A 113 -24.92 -2.32 6.51
N THR A 114 -24.39 -3.52 6.30
CA THR A 114 -22.94 -3.71 6.23
C THR A 114 -22.44 -3.39 4.81
N PRO A 115 -21.48 -2.45 4.62
CA PRO A 115 -20.94 -2.16 3.30
C PRO A 115 -20.08 -3.32 2.76
N ALA A 116 -19.90 -3.35 1.45
CA ALA A 116 -18.96 -4.29 0.83
C ALA A 116 -17.54 -4.04 1.33
N VAL A 117 -16.79 -5.13 1.56
CA VAL A 117 -15.35 -5.07 1.84
C VAL A 117 -14.62 -5.32 0.54
N MET A 118 -13.85 -4.32 0.12
CA MET A 118 -13.07 -4.36 -1.12
C MET A 118 -11.62 -4.70 -0.85
N GLU A 119 -10.93 -5.18 -1.89
CA GLU A 119 -9.47 -5.36 -1.88
C GLU A 119 -8.75 -4.07 -1.51
N SER A 120 -7.72 -4.17 -0.67
CA SER A 120 -6.93 -3.01 -0.24
C SER A 120 -6.11 -2.42 -1.39
N ASP A 121 -5.79 -1.12 -1.32
CA ASP A 121 -4.89 -0.46 -2.29
C ASP A 121 -3.53 -1.16 -2.36
N SER A 122 -3.01 -1.65 -1.23
CA SER A 122 -1.72 -2.34 -1.17
C SER A 122 -1.73 -3.68 -1.90
N ASP A 123 -2.82 -4.45 -1.78
CA ASP A 123 -2.94 -5.75 -2.46
C ASP A 123 -3.20 -5.57 -3.96
N LEU A 124 -4.09 -4.64 -4.32
CA LEU A 124 -4.37 -4.29 -5.71
C LEU A 124 -3.09 -3.79 -6.42
N ARG A 125 -2.31 -2.93 -5.77
CA ARG A 125 -1.05 -2.40 -6.30
C ARG A 125 0.00 -3.50 -6.52
N LYS A 126 0.02 -4.53 -5.66
CA LYS A 126 0.91 -5.70 -5.82
C LYS A 126 0.43 -6.63 -6.92
N ARG A 127 -0.90 -6.80 -7.09
CA ARG A 127 -1.49 -7.70 -8.07
C ARG A 127 -1.45 -7.15 -9.49
N ALA A 128 -1.58 -5.83 -9.68
CA ALA A 128 -1.64 -5.21 -10.98
C ALA A 128 -0.43 -5.52 -11.90
N PRO A 129 0.84 -5.40 -11.46
CA PRO A 129 1.98 -5.76 -12.30
C PRO A 129 2.04 -7.26 -12.65
N GLN A 130 1.45 -8.11 -11.82
CA GLN A 130 1.43 -9.56 -12.07
C GLN A 130 0.49 -9.95 -13.22
N ALA A 131 -0.38 -9.04 -13.66
CA ALA A 131 -1.21 -9.26 -14.85
C ALA A 131 -0.36 -9.57 -16.10
N PHE A 132 0.85 -9.05 -16.19
CA PHE A 132 1.78 -9.37 -17.29
C PHE A 132 2.20 -10.84 -17.28
N GLU A 133 2.28 -11.49 -16.13
CA GLU A 133 2.57 -12.91 -16.02
C GLU A 133 1.43 -13.76 -16.60
N GLY A 134 0.18 -13.28 -16.46
CA GLY A 134 -1.01 -13.90 -17.04
C GLY A 134 -1.09 -13.84 -18.55
N LEU A 135 -0.27 -13.04 -19.23
CA LEU A 135 -0.19 -13.01 -20.69
C LEU A 135 0.58 -14.21 -21.28
N SER A 136 1.29 -14.96 -20.45
CA SER A 136 2.04 -16.12 -20.88
C SER A 136 1.13 -17.34 -20.99
N VAL A 137 1.03 -17.90 -22.20
CA VAL A 137 0.28 -19.15 -22.49
C VAL A 137 1.10 -20.42 -22.22
N ALA A 138 2.34 -20.28 -21.77
CA ALA A 138 3.24 -21.42 -21.51
C ALA A 138 3.10 -22.00 -20.09
N GLY A 139 2.19 -21.48 -19.25
CA GLY A 139 1.92 -21.97 -17.90
C GLY A 139 3.05 -21.74 -16.89
N PRO A 140 3.71 -20.54 -16.83
CA PRO A 140 4.66 -20.29 -15.77
C PRO A 140 3.94 -20.24 -14.42
N THR A 141 4.63 -20.61 -13.34
CA THR A 141 4.06 -20.61 -11.98
C THR A 141 3.44 -19.27 -11.60
N ALA A 142 4.06 -18.16 -12.01
CA ALA A 142 3.58 -16.82 -11.75
C ALA A 142 2.22 -16.50 -12.42
N ALA A 143 1.94 -17.10 -13.61
CA ALA A 143 0.65 -16.97 -14.26
C ALA A 143 -0.45 -17.66 -13.44
N TYR A 144 -0.22 -18.92 -13.00
CA TYR A 144 -1.13 -19.62 -12.12
C TYR A 144 -1.39 -18.86 -10.81
N GLU A 145 -0.33 -18.31 -10.20
CA GLU A 145 -0.45 -17.49 -8.98
C GLU A 145 -1.27 -16.22 -9.20
N PHE A 146 -1.11 -15.57 -10.35
CA PHE A 146 -1.90 -14.37 -10.72
C PHE A 146 -3.37 -14.73 -10.91
N PHE A 147 -3.67 -15.74 -11.71
CA PHE A 147 -5.06 -16.13 -11.96
C PHE A 147 -5.75 -16.65 -10.71
N ALA A 148 -5.06 -17.43 -9.86
CA ALA A 148 -5.60 -17.88 -8.58
C ALA A 148 -5.98 -16.72 -7.66
N ARG A 149 -5.11 -15.70 -7.54
CA ARG A 149 -5.38 -14.48 -6.74
C ARG A 149 -6.44 -13.58 -7.35
N SER A 150 -6.68 -13.69 -8.65
CA SER A 150 -7.68 -12.91 -9.37
C SER A 150 -9.05 -13.59 -9.45
N ALA A 151 -9.13 -14.87 -9.10
CA ALA A 151 -10.36 -15.66 -9.18
C ALA A 151 -11.41 -15.22 -8.15
N ASP A 152 -11.00 -14.94 -6.92
CA ASP A 152 -11.89 -14.53 -5.83
C ASP A 152 -11.16 -13.60 -4.85
N GLY A 153 -11.83 -12.54 -4.36
CA GLY A 153 -11.26 -11.58 -3.40
C GLY A 153 -10.90 -12.19 -2.05
N ARG A 154 -11.47 -13.35 -1.69
CA ARG A 154 -11.13 -14.09 -0.47
C ARG A 154 -9.77 -14.77 -0.53
N VAL A 155 -9.15 -14.91 -1.70
CA VAL A 155 -7.77 -15.42 -1.81
C VAL A 155 -6.79 -14.35 -1.33
N ALA A 156 -6.09 -14.63 -0.23
CA ALA A 156 -5.06 -13.75 0.33
C ALA A 156 -3.72 -13.93 -0.40
N ASP A 157 -3.38 -15.18 -0.73
CA ASP A 157 -2.16 -15.53 -1.44
C ASP A 157 -2.31 -16.86 -2.18
N ALA A 158 -1.50 -17.07 -3.20
CA ALA A 158 -1.45 -18.32 -3.96
C ALA A 158 -0.01 -18.63 -4.33
N LYS A 159 0.36 -19.91 -4.29
CA LYS A 159 1.67 -20.42 -4.66
C LYS A 159 1.53 -21.65 -5.56
N ALA A 160 2.11 -21.58 -6.75
CA ALA A 160 2.14 -22.69 -7.70
C ALA A 160 3.49 -23.42 -7.63
N THR A 161 3.44 -24.74 -7.66
CA THR A 161 4.61 -25.62 -7.70
C THR A 161 4.39 -26.74 -8.72
N SER A 162 5.47 -27.28 -9.28
CA SER A 162 5.41 -28.41 -10.18
C SER A 162 6.17 -29.60 -9.52
N PRO A 163 5.47 -30.47 -8.77
CA PRO A 163 6.12 -31.58 -8.07
C PRO A 163 6.61 -32.67 -9.01
N SER A 164 6.04 -32.77 -10.19
CA SER A 164 6.47 -33.71 -11.25
C SER A 164 6.09 -33.15 -12.63
N PRO A 165 6.68 -33.66 -13.72
CA PRO A 165 6.35 -33.21 -15.07
C PRO A 165 4.85 -33.24 -15.35
N ALA A 166 4.32 -32.20 -15.98
CA ALA A 166 2.91 -32.03 -16.30
C ALA A 166 1.94 -32.02 -15.09
N CYS A 167 2.45 -31.94 -13.86
CA CYS A 167 1.63 -31.76 -12.66
C CYS A 167 1.88 -30.38 -12.06
N VAL A 168 0.81 -29.63 -11.85
CA VAL A 168 0.84 -28.30 -11.20
C VAL A 168 -0.02 -28.36 -9.96
N THR A 169 0.56 -28.01 -8.82
CA THR A 169 -0.16 -27.87 -7.55
C THR A 169 -0.20 -26.40 -7.16
N VAL A 170 -1.40 -25.87 -6.99
CA VAL A 170 -1.63 -24.51 -6.54
C VAL A 170 -2.16 -24.53 -5.12
N CYS A 171 -1.36 -24.04 -4.17
CA CYS A 171 -1.77 -23.84 -2.79
C CYS A 171 -2.35 -22.44 -2.64
N ILE A 172 -3.53 -22.31 -2.01
CA ILE A 172 -4.19 -21.04 -1.76
C ILE A 172 -4.36 -20.77 -0.27
N LEU A 173 -4.15 -19.52 0.12
CA LEU A 173 -4.37 -19.00 1.47
C LEU A 173 -5.62 -18.13 1.45
N SER A 174 -6.56 -18.40 2.36
CA SER A 174 -7.76 -17.58 2.50
C SER A 174 -7.51 -16.31 3.33
N ARG A 175 -8.30 -15.25 3.10
CA ARG A 175 -8.38 -14.09 3.99
C ARG A 175 -9.28 -14.35 5.20
N GLU A 176 -10.06 -15.42 5.17
CA GLU A 176 -11.03 -15.75 6.19
C GLU A 176 -10.47 -16.73 7.22
N GLY A 177 -10.95 -16.59 8.47
CA GLY A 177 -10.56 -17.47 9.57
C GLY A 177 -9.06 -17.45 9.86
N ASN A 178 -8.47 -18.64 9.92
CA ASN A 178 -7.03 -18.84 10.15
C ASN A 178 -6.20 -18.88 8.84
N GLY A 179 -6.83 -18.68 7.70
CA GLY A 179 -6.17 -18.77 6.39
C GLY A 179 -6.46 -20.07 5.62
N THR A 180 -7.15 -21.04 6.23
CA THR A 180 -7.56 -22.27 5.54
C THR A 180 -8.66 -21.96 4.53
N ALA A 181 -8.46 -22.34 3.27
CA ALA A 181 -9.47 -22.19 2.24
C ALA A 181 -10.55 -23.25 2.40
N ASP A 182 -11.81 -22.85 2.33
CA ASP A 182 -12.94 -23.78 2.28
C ASP A 182 -13.06 -24.45 0.90
N THR A 183 -13.87 -25.50 0.83
CA THR A 183 -14.08 -26.25 -0.42
C THR A 183 -14.68 -25.37 -1.53
N GLY A 184 -15.57 -24.44 -1.18
CA GLY A 184 -16.20 -23.53 -2.15
C GLY A 184 -15.19 -22.57 -2.78
N LEU A 185 -14.23 -22.08 -1.99
CA LEU A 185 -13.15 -21.22 -2.50
C LEU A 185 -12.17 -22.03 -3.38
N ILE A 186 -11.85 -23.27 -2.99
CA ILE A 186 -11.02 -24.17 -3.78
C ILE A 186 -11.66 -24.43 -5.14
N ASP A 187 -12.96 -24.76 -5.18
CA ASP A 187 -13.71 -25.03 -6.41
C ASP A 187 -13.73 -23.81 -7.34
N ILE A 188 -13.94 -22.60 -6.82
CA ILE A 188 -13.91 -21.36 -7.60
C ILE A 188 -12.55 -21.15 -8.25
N VAL A 189 -11.46 -21.33 -7.49
CA VAL A 189 -10.09 -21.19 -8.00
C VAL A 189 -9.76 -22.29 -9.01
N ASP A 190 -10.14 -23.52 -8.74
CA ASP A 190 -9.93 -24.65 -9.66
C ASP A 190 -10.65 -24.43 -11.00
N GLN A 191 -11.89 -23.96 -10.96
CA GLN A 191 -12.66 -23.63 -12.16
C GLN A 191 -11.98 -22.48 -12.94
N ALA A 192 -11.52 -21.43 -12.27
CA ALA A 192 -10.85 -20.30 -12.92
C ALA A 192 -9.51 -20.71 -13.57
N LEU A 193 -8.76 -21.60 -12.95
CA LEU A 193 -7.47 -22.09 -13.45
C LEU A 193 -7.61 -23.18 -14.51
N SER A 194 -8.75 -23.87 -14.57
CA SER A 194 -9.02 -24.95 -15.53
C SER A 194 -9.50 -24.48 -16.89
N GLY A 195 -9.70 -23.16 -17.08
CA GLY A 195 -10.10 -22.56 -18.36
C GLY A 195 -9.12 -22.87 -19.49
N ASP A 196 -9.63 -23.06 -20.71
CA ASP A 196 -8.83 -23.38 -21.88
C ASP A 196 -7.82 -22.25 -22.24
N ASP A 197 -8.15 -21.01 -21.87
CA ASP A 197 -7.30 -19.83 -22.11
C ASP A 197 -6.22 -19.62 -21.01
N VAL A 198 -6.31 -20.38 -19.91
CA VAL A 198 -5.43 -20.25 -18.73
C VAL A 198 -4.49 -21.43 -18.60
N ARG A 199 -5.02 -22.64 -18.72
CA ARG A 199 -4.28 -23.87 -18.48
C ARG A 199 -3.68 -24.46 -19.77
N PRO A 200 -2.35 -24.70 -19.85
CA PRO A 200 -1.75 -25.53 -20.89
C PRO A 200 -2.39 -26.92 -20.95
N VAL A 201 -2.64 -27.42 -22.16
CA VAL A 201 -3.37 -28.69 -22.40
C VAL A 201 -2.74 -29.88 -21.68
N ALA A 202 -1.42 -29.91 -21.50
CA ALA A 202 -0.70 -31.03 -20.88
C ALA A 202 -0.70 -30.97 -19.35
N ASP A 203 -1.06 -29.81 -18.73
CA ASP A 203 -0.94 -29.65 -17.28
C ASP A 203 -2.09 -30.32 -16.53
N ARG A 204 -1.74 -31.07 -15.51
CA ARG A 204 -2.66 -31.66 -14.54
C ARG A 204 -2.67 -30.81 -13.31
N LEU A 205 -3.74 -30.02 -13.17
CA LEU A 205 -3.91 -29.08 -12.08
C LEU A 205 -4.46 -29.77 -10.83
N THR A 206 -3.97 -29.34 -9.67
CA THR A 206 -4.55 -29.66 -8.36
C THR A 206 -4.55 -28.39 -7.53
N VAL A 207 -5.71 -27.96 -7.07
CA VAL A 207 -5.84 -26.83 -6.15
C VAL A 207 -6.08 -27.34 -4.74
N GLN A 208 -5.35 -26.80 -3.77
CA GLN A 208 -5.47 -27.19 -2.36
C GLN A 208 -5.28 -25.99 -1.44
N THR A 209 -5.75 -26.13 -0.20
CA THR A 209 -5.50 -25.11 0.85
C THR A 209 -4.02 -25.12 1.27
N ALA A 210 -3.51 -23.96 1.67
CA ALA A 210 -2.20 -23.88 2.30
C ALA A 210 -2.20 -24.58 3.67
N GLU A 211 -1.08 -25.17 4.04
CA GLU A 211 -0.86 -25.69 5.39
C GLU A 211 -0.60 -24.50 6.34
N ILE A 212 -1.40 -24.41 7.40
CA ILE A 212 -1.31 -23.32 8.37
C ILE A 212 -0.44 -23.75 9.55
N VAL A 213 0.68 -23.08 9.72
CA VAL A 213 1.58 -23.25 10.86
C VAL A 213 1.23 -22.19 11.92
N ASN A 214 0.64 -22.65 13.01
CA ASN A 214 0.32 -21.76 14.14
C ASN A 214 1.56 -21.53 15.00
N TYR A 215 1.76 -20.31 15.49
CA TYR A 215 2.81 -19.94 16.41
C TYR A 215 2.30 -18.91 17.42
N GLU A 216 2.97 -18.80 18.54
CA GLU A 216 2.69 -17.82 19.59
C GLU A 216 3.92 -16.92 19.75
N ILE A 217 3.68 -15.65 20.05
CA ILE A 217 4.74 -14.68 20.35
C ILE A 217 4.55 -14.24 21.80
N VAL A 218 5.53 -14.56 22.64
CA VAL A 218 5.61 -14.09 24.01
C VAL A 218 6.78 -13.13 24.11
N ALA A 219 6.49 -11.89 24.48
CA ALA A 219 7.49 -10.83 24.54
C ALA A 219 7.28 -9.94 25.76
N THR A 220 8.37 -9.57 26.41
CA THR A 220 8.39 -8.55 27.46
C THR A 220 9.07 -7.30 26.94
N VAL A 221 8.31 -6.19 26.87
CA VAL A 221 8.80 -4.91 26.37
C VAL A 221 9.12 -3.98 27.54
N TYR A 222 10.37 -3.53 27.63
CA TYR A 222 10.85 -2.60 28.65
C TYR A 222 10.84 -1.18 28.09
N CYS A 223 10.01 -0.31 28.67
CA CYS A 223 9.89 1.09 28.28
C CYS A 223 10.63 2.02 29.24
N LYS A 224 10.98 3.22 28.78
CA LYS A 224 11.46 4.28 29.67
C LYS A 224 10.35 4.62 30.69
N PRO A 225 10.69 4.84 31.97
CA PRO A 225 9.70 5.21 32.97
C PRO A 225 9.07 6.57 32.66
N GLY A 226 7.75 6.66 32.65
CA GLY A 226 7.02 7.88 32.36
C GLY A 226 5.53 7.65 32.15
N PRO A 227 4.73 8.70 31.98
CA PRO A 227 3.29 8.60 31.71
C PRO A 227 2.95 8.05 30.31
N GLU A 228 3.92 7.87 29.44
CA GLU A 228 3.75 7.47 28.04
C GLU A 228 3.89 5.96 27.79
N ILE A 229 3.95 5.14 28.87
CA ILE A 229 4.14 3.69 28.75
C ILE A 229 3.00 3.04 27.92
N GLU A 230 1.75 3.42 28.21
CA GLU A 230 0.59 2.84 27.52
C GLU A 230 0.57 3.17 26.02
N PRO A 231 0.75 4.42 25.56
CA PRO A 231 0.89 4.75 24.14
C PRO A 231 2.05 4.01 23.46
N ILE A 232 3.20 3.85 24.13
CA ILE A 232 4.36 3.12 23.59
C ILE A 232 4.01 1.64 23.38
N ALA A 233 3.37 1.01 24.38
CA ALA A 233 2.95 -0.38 24.29
C ALA A 233 1.94 -0.61 23.15
N GLN A 234 0.97 0.29 22.98
CA GLN A 234 0.02 0.23 21.88
C GLN A 234 0.69 0.41 20.51
N ALA A 235 1.64 1.33 20.38
CA ALA A 235 2.41 1.52 19.16
C ALA A 235 3.24 0.27 18.82
N ALA A 236 3.89 -0.35 19.80
CA ALA A 236 4.64 -1.59 19.59
C ALA A 236 3.74 -2.75 19.17
N LEU A 237 2.57 -2.91 19.81
CA LEU A 237 1.58 -3.91 19.42
C LEU A 237 1.06 -3.69 18.00
N GLN A 238 0.76 -2.46 17.62
CA GLN A 238 0.29 -2.14 16.29
C GLN A 238 1.36 -2.46 15.24
N GLN A 239 2.61 -2.11 15.47
CA GLN A 239 3.71 -2.39 14.56
C GLN A 239 4.00 -3.88 14.44
N LEU A 240 3.90 -4.63 15.55
CA LEU A 240 3.97 -6.10 15.53
C LEU A 240 2.82 -6.70 14.70
N GLN A 241 1.59 -6.22 14.90
CA GLN A 241 0.43 -6.69 14.14
C GLN A 241 0.58 -6.43 12.64
N ASP A 242 1.07 -5.25 12.26
CA ASP A 242 1.35 -4.90 10.86
C ASP A 242 2.43 -5.81 10.27
N TYR A 243 3.49 -6.10 11.03
CA TYR A 243 4.51 -7.06 10.62
C TYR A 243 3.93 -8.46 10.42
N ILE A 244 3.16 -9.00 11.37
CA ILE A 244 2.52 -10.31 11.28
C ILE A 244 1.60 -10.37 10.05
N ASN A 245 0.78 -9.35 9.82
CA ASN A 245 -0.13 -9.28 8.68
C ASN A 245 0.63 -9.30 7.34
N THR A 246 1.78 -8.64 7.25
CA THR A 246 2.61 -8.66 6.04
C THR A 246 3.28 -10.01 5.81
N ARG A 247 3.53 -10.78 6.88
CA ARG A 247 4.15 -12.11 6.84
C ARG A 247 3.16 -13.25 6.66
N HIS A 248 1.86 -13.02 6.86
CA HIS A 248 0.82 -14.03 6.63
C HIS A 248 0.64 -14.30 5.13
N ARG A 249 1.66 -14.95 4.54
CA ARG A 249 1.77 -15.32 3.12
C ARG A 249 2.43 -16.68 3.00
N ILE A 250 2.14 -17.40 1.90
CA ILE A 250 2.68 -18.74 1.66
C ILE A 250 4.20 -18.69 1.48
N GLY A 251 4.91 -19.51 2.25
CA GLY A 251 6.36 -19.69 2.15
C GLY A 251 7.18 -18.55 2.79
N LEU A 252 6.55 -17.60 3.49
CA LEU A 252 7.28 -16.59 4.24
C LEU A 252 7.56 -17.06 5.68
N SER A 253 8.81 -16.87 6.10
CA SER A 253 9.24 -17.16 7.47
C SER A 253 9.07 -15.96 8.38
N VAL A 254 8.75 -16.21 9.64
CA VAL A 254 8.75 -15.22 10.71
C VAL A 254 10.05 -15.39 11.51
N TRP A 255 10.86 -14.32 11.58
CA TRP A 255 12.15 -14.34 12.24
C TRP A 255 12.09 -13.59 13.57
N ARG A 256 12.72 -14.14 14.62
CA ARG A 256 12.81 -13.49 15.95
C ARG A 256 13.38 -12.08 15.86
N SER A 257 14.46 -11.87 15.11
CA SER A 257 15.06 -10.55 14.90
C SER A 257 14.12 -9.53 14.25
N SER A 258 13.19 -9.97 13.41
CA SER A 258 12.21 -9.09 12.79
C SER A 258 11.04 -8.78 13.74
N ILE A 259 10.70 -9.71 14.63
CA ILE A 259 9.73 -9.47 15.71
C ILE A 259 10.32 -8.45 16.69
N ASP A 260 11.58 -8.62 17.10
CA ASP A 260 12.29 -7.69 17.96
C ASP A 260 12.34 -6.28 17.36
N ALA A 261 12.71 -6.18 16.08
CA ALA A 261 12.69 -4.90 15.36
C ALA A 261 11.30 -4.26 15.28
N ALA A 262 10.24 -5.06 15.12
CA ALA A 262 8.86 -4.56 15.06
C ALA A 262 8.38 -4.05 16.45
N LEU A 263 8.83 -4.65 17.52
CA LEU A 263 8.50 -4.23 18.89
C LEU A 263 9.35 -3.04 19.39
N THR A 264 10.51 -2.80 18.76
CA THR A 264 11.41 -1.71 19.14
C THR A 264 10.96 -0.40 18.51
N VAL A 265 9.97 0.24 19.14
CA VAL A 265 9.48 1.58 18.77
C VAL A 265 10.15 2.66 19.61
N GLU A 266 9.94 3.94 19.26
CA GLU A 266 10.44 5.05 20.05
C GLU A 266 9.93 4.99 21.48
N GLY A 267 10.82 5.04 22.48
CA GLY A 267 10.50 4.89 23.90
C GLY A 267 10.70 3.48 24.46
N VAL A 268 10.86 2.47 23.62
CA VAL A 268 11.28 1.12 24.04
C VAL A 268 12.79 1.09 24.29
N VAL A 269 13.19 0.50 25.41
CA VAL A 269 14.60 0.35 25.81
C VAL A 269 15.14 -1.01 25.41
N HIS A 270 14.33 -2.05 25.63
CA HIS A 270 14.71 -3.44 25.39
C HIS A 270 13.48 -4.32 25.19
N VAL A 271 13.62 -5.36 24.38
CA VAL A 271 12.62 -6.39 24.15
C VAL A 271 13.23 -7.73 24.50
N ASP A 272 12.54 -8.52 25.30
CA ASP A 272 12.89 -9.90 25.62
C ASP A 272 11.86 -10.82 24.97
N LEU A 273 12.34 -11.77 24.14
CA LEU A 273 11.50 -12.71 23.39
C LEU A 273 11.74 -14.13 23.95
N ASP A 274 10.73 -14.75 24.49
CA ASP A 274 10.75 -16.14 24.95
C ASP A 274 10.75 -17.18 23.82
#